data_a9284683fde551f7234998e20ed7adde
#
_entry.id   a9284683fde551f7234998e20ed7adde
#
_cell.length_a   1.000
_cell.length_b   1.000
_cell.length_c   1.000
_cell.angle_alpha   90.00
_cell.angle_beta   90.00
_cell.angle_gamma   90.00
#
_symmetry.space_group_name_H-M   'P 1'
#
loop_
_entity.id
_entity.type
_entity.pdbx_description
1 polymer ?
#
loop_
_entity_poly.entity_id
_entity_poly.type
_entity_poly.pdbx_seq_one_letter_code
_entity_poly.pdbx_strand_id
1 'polypeptide(L)'
;MSDFRSHIAVIDYGMGNLHSVAKALEHVCPGAKVSITADPNVVEDADRVVFPGVGAIRDCMGEINRLNVGDVVNQAMKAKPVLAICVGMQALMQRSEENGGVDCLGLLPGEVKFFGDNLIDDQGGRLKVPHMGWNNVEQSIDHPLWQGIEQNSRFYFVHSYYVAPADPSYIAGRCNYGPNFAAALSHKNLFAVQFHPEKSADAGLQLLRNFCNWMG
;
A
#
# COMPACT_ATOMS: atom_id res chain seq x y z
N MET A 1 3.82 -25.52 -24.37
CA MET A 1 4.01 -24.80 -23.10
C MET A 1 3.23 -23.51 -23.22
N SER A 2 2.09 -23.38 -22.56
CA SER A 2 1.30 -22.15 -22.57
C SER A 2 2.09 -21.09 -21.84
N ASP A 3 2.45 -20.05 -22.56
CA ASP A 3 3.11 -18.84 -22.05
C ASP A 3 2.10 -18.09 -21.17
N PHE A 4 1.82 -18.57 -19.95
CA PHE A 4 1.01 -17.88 -18.97
C PHE A 4 1.80 -16.70 -18.43
N ARG A 5 1.79 -15.62 -19.19
CA ARG A 5 2.32 -14.34 -18.71
C ARG A 5 1.35 -13.80 -17.71
N SER A 6 1.75 -13.76 -16.42
CA SER A 6 0.96 -13.12 -15.37
C SER A 6 0.59 -11.69 -15.78
N HIS A 7 -0.68 -11.33 -15.66
CA HIS A 7 -1.16 -9.98 -15.92
C HIS A 7 -1.35 -9.22 -14.60
N ILE A 8 -0.70 -8.08 -14.46
CA ILE A 8 -0.78 -7.21 -13.28
C ILE A 8 -1.42 -5.89 -13.72
N ALA A 9 -2.56 -5.54 -13.13
CA ALA A 9 -3.20 -4.26 -13.35
C ALA A 9 -2.79 -3.26 -12.25
N VAL A 10 -2.27 -2.11 -12.66
CA VAL A 10 -2.03 -0.95 -11.78
C VAL A 10 -3.17 0.02 -12.00
N ILE A 11 -4.00 0.23 -10.97
CA ILE A 11 -5.20 1.07 -11.07
C ILE A 11 -4.79 2.53 -11.26
N ASP A 12 -5.30 3.15 -12.32
CA ASP A 12 -5.13 4.56 -12.63
C ASP A 12 -6.43 5.33 -12.34
N TYR A 13 -6.43 6.14 -11.30
CA TYR A 13 -7.50 7.09 -11.02
C TYR A 13 -6.98 8.54 -10.98
N GLY A 14 -5.86 8.80 -11.68
CA GLY A 14 -5.27 10.12 -11.80
C GLY A 14 -4.33 10.51 -10.64
N MET A 15 -4.19 9.67 -9.62
CA MET A 15 -3.43 9.95 -8.40
C MET A 15 -2.46 8.80 -8.09
N GLY A 16 -1.19 8.96 -8.40
CA GLY A 16 -0.22 7.91 -8.10
C GLY A 16 1.11 8.07 -8.83
N ASN A 17 2.16 7.43 -8.30
CA ASN A 17 3.44 7.27 -8.98
C ASN A 17 3.41 6.02 -9.88
N LEU A 18 2.39 5.96 -10.77
CA LEU A 18 2.01 4.77 -11.52
C LEU A 18 3.15 4.21 -12.36
N HIS A 19 3.88 5.09 -13.08
CA HIS A 19 4.98 4.67 -13.94
C HIS A 19 6.16 4.07 -13.18
N SER A 20 6.48 4.60 -12.00
CA SER A 20 7.57 4.04 -11.18
C SER A 20 7.18 2.66 -10.62
N VAL A 21 5.93 2.50 -10.19
CA VAL A 21 5.40 1.21 -9.73
C VAL A 21 5.38 0.19 -10.88
N ALA A 22 4.87 0.57 -12.05
CA ALA A 22 4.83 -0.32 -13.21
C ALA A 22 6.23 -0.76 -13.66
N LYS A 23 7.18 0.18 -13.76
CA LYS A 23 8.58 -0.14 -14.11
C LYS A 23 9.25 -1.07 -13.09
N ALA A 24 8.99 -0.85 -11.79
CA ALA A 24 9.53 -1.73 -10.75
C ALA A 24 8.95 -3.16 -10.88
N LEU A 25 7.65 -3.30 -11.16
CA LEU A 25 7.00 -4.59 -11.41
C LEU A 25 7.56 -5.27 -12.67
N GLU A 26 7.69 -4.55 -13.79
CA GLU A 26 8.31 -5.07 -15.03
C GLU A 26 9.74 -5.55 -14.80
N HIS A 27 10.50 -4.82 -13.98
CA HIS A 27 11.88 -5.17 -13.64
C HIS A 27 11.97 -6.48 -12.83
N VAL A 28 11.11 -6.66 -11.82
CA VAL A 28 11.17 -7.83 -10.92
C VAL A 28 10.43 -9.04 -11.45
N CYS A 29 9.53 -8.85 -12.41
CA CYS A 29 8.70 -9.89 -13.02
C CYS A 29 8.84 -9.87 -14.55
N PRO A 30 10.03 -10.20 -15.08
CA PRO A 30 10.27 -10.20 -16.53
C PRO A 30 9.35 -11.21 -17.21
N GLY A 31 8.54 -10.71 -18.18
CA GLY A 31 7.54 -11.52 -18.88
C GLY A 31 6.11 -11.35 -18.35
N ALA A 32 5.86 -10.69 -17.24
CA ALA A 32 4.52 -10.26 -16.86
C ALA A 32 4.03 -9.12 -17.77
N LYS A 33 2.73 -9.12 -18.05
CA LYS A 33 2.07 -7.96 -18.65
C LYS A 33 1.69 -7.01 -17.51
N VAL A 34 2.25 -5.81 -17.49
CA VAL A 34 1.86 -4.75 -16.54
C VAL A 34 1.02 -3.72 -17.28
N SER A 35 -0.21 -3.48 -16.84
CA SER A 35 -1.13 -2.51 -17.45
C SER A 35 -1.49 -1.43 -16.46
N ILE A 36 -1.19 -0.17 -16.77
CA ILE A 36 -1.73 0.99 -16.05
C ILE A 36 -3.11 1.27 -16.66
N THR A 37 -4.18 1.21 -15.87
CA THR A 37 -5.54 1.25 -16.41
C THR A 37 -6.56 1.83 -15.43
N ALA A 38 -7.52 2.56 -15.99
CA ALA A 38 -8.77 2.96 -15.33
C ALA A 38 -9.96 2.06 -15.73
N ASP A 39 -9.76 1.10 -16.67
CA ASP A 39 -10.82 0.23 -17.17
C ASP A 39 -11.07 -0.94 -16.19
N PRO A 40 -12.27 -1.04 -15.59
CA PRO A 40 -12.61 -2.13 -14.69
C PRO A 40 -12.48 -3.53 -15.32
N ASN A 41 -12.75 -3.67 -16.61
CA ASN A 41 -12.65 -4.97 -17.29
C ASN A 41 -11.20 -5.45 -17.37
N VAL A 42 -10.26 -4.54 -17.61
CA VAL A 42 -8.82 -4.86 -17.60
C VAL A 42 -8.35 -5.27 -16.19
N VAL A 43 -8.90 -4.66 -15.14
CA VAL A 43 -8.64 -5.03 -13.74
C VAL A 43 -9.27 -6.40 -13.42
N GLU A 44 -10.47 -6.67 -13.93
CA GLU A 44 -11.14 -7.96 -13.74
C GLU A 44 -10.37 -9.10 -14.43
N ASP A 45 -9.86 -8.88 -15.62
CA ASP A 45 -9.08 -9.87 -16.39
C ASP A 45 -7.65 -10.09 -15.85
N ALA A 46 -7.14 -9.19 -15.00
CA ALA A 46 -5.80 -9.31 -14.45
C ALA A 46 -5.72 -10.39 -13.35
N ASP A 47 -4.55 -11.05 -13.24
CA ASP A 47 -4.27 -12.02 -12.18
C ASP A 47 -3.99 -11.35 -10.83
N ARG A 48 -3.48 -10.12 -10.83
CA ARG A 48 -3.09 -9.34 -9.65
C ARG A 48 -3.41 -7.87 -9.86
N VAL A 49 -3.67 -7.17 -8.76
CA VAL A 49 -4.03 -5.75 -8.80
C VAL A 49 -3.12 -4.96 -7.87
N VAL A 50 -2.62 -3.83 -8.35
CA VAL A 50 -1.93 -2.83 -7.52
C VAL A 50 -2.82 -1.60 -7.42
N PHE A 51 -3.08 -1.16 -6.19
CA PHE A 51 -3.84 0.03 -5.85
C PHE A 51 -2.93 1.07 -5.21
N PRO A 52 -2.22 1.88 -6.01
CA PRO A 52 -1.34 2.93 -5.50
C PRO A 52 -2.12 4.20 -5.20
N GLY A 53 -1.51 5.10 -4.43
CA GLY A 53 -2.05 6.45 -4.24
C GLY A 53 -1.00 7.38 -3.67
N VAL A 54 -1.01 8.63 -4.10
CA VAL A 54 -0.18 9.72 -3.56
C VAL A 54 -0.98 11.03 -3.50
N GLY A 55 -0.56 11.96 -2.64
CA GLY A 55 -1.23 13.24 -2.46
C GLY A 55 -2.20 13.25 -1.28
N ALA A 56 -3.11 14.21 -1.24
CA ALA A 56 -4.09 14.34 -0.18
C ALA A 56 -5.21 13.30 -0.32
N ILE A 57 -5.61 12.69 0.81
CA ILE A 57 -6.65 11.65 0.80
C ILE A 57 -7.99 12.17 0.25
N ARG A 58 -8.32 13.46 0.48
CA ARG A 58 -9.55 14.08 -0.05
C ARG A 58 -9.59 14.04 -1.57
N ASP A 59 -8.50 14.40 -2.20
CA ASP A 59 -8.40 14.44 -3.67
C ASP A 59 -8.44 13.02 -4.23
N CYS A 60 -7.72 12.09 -3.59
CA CYS A 60 -7.76 10.67 -3.93
C CYS A 60 -9.17 10.10 -3.83
N MET A 61 -9.88 10.33 -2.72
CA MET A 61 -11.26 9.86 -2.54
C MET A 61 -12.24 10.49 -3.53
N GLY A 62 -12.03 11.76 -3.90
CA GLY A 62 -12.80 12.42 -4.95
C GLY A 62 -12.72 11.67 -6.29
N GLU A 63 -11.52 11.33 -6.72
CA GLU A 63 -11.30 10.60 -7.98
C GLU A 63 -11.73 9.12 -7.88
N ILE A 64 -11.44 8.46 -6.75
CA ILE A 64 -11.90 7.09 -6.46
C ILE A 64 -13.42 6.99 -6.58
N ASN A 65 -14.16 7.92 -5.99
CA ASN A 65 -15.62 7.95 -6.05
C ASN A 65 -16.12 8.30 -7.46
N ARG A 66 -15.53 9.28 -8.12
CA ARG A 66 -15.89 9.69 -9.47
C ARG A 66 -15.77 8.56 -10.49
N LEU A 67 -14.74 7.72 -10.35
CA LEU A 67 -14.45 6.59 -11.26
C LEU A 67 -14.96 5.25 -10.74
N ASN A 68 -15.66 5.22 -9.59
CA ASN A 68 -16.15 4.00 -8.95
C ASN A 68 -15.06 2.96 -8.65
N VAL A 69 -13.83 3.41 -8.39
CA VAL A 69 -12.66 2.53 -8.12
C VAL A 69 -12.85 1.71 -6.86
N GLY A 70 -13.63 2.21 -5.89
CA GLY A 70 -13.90 1.49 -4.63
C GLY A 70 -14.54 0.12 -4.85
N ASP A 71 -15.52 0.01 -5.75
CA ASP A 71 -16.14 -1.27 -6.09
C ASP A 71 -15.17 -2.20 -6.80
N VAL A 72 -14.35 -1.66 -7.71
CA VAL A 72 -13.31 -2.42 -8.44
C VAL A 72 -12.30 -3.04 -7.47
N VAL A 73 -11.80 -2.24 -6.51
CA VAL A 73 -10.86 -2.70 -5.48
C VAL A 73 -11.52 -3.75 -4.57
N ASN A 74 -12.76 -3.52 -4.12
CA ASN A 74 -13.51 -4.45 -3.28
C ASN A 74 -13.72 -5.81 -3.96
N GLN A 75 -14.05 -5.82 -5.25
CA GLN A 75 -14.18 -7.05 -6.03
C GLN A 75 -12.85 -7.76 -6.20
N ALA A 76 -11.79 -7.02 -6.53
CA ALA A 76 -10.45 -7.57 -6.66
C ALA A 76 -9.97 -8.24 -5.36
N MET A 77 -10.15 -7.59 -4.19
CA MET A 77 -9.78 -8.13 -2.88
C MET A 77 -10.47 -9.46 -2.54
N LYS A 78 -11.65 -9.73 -3.12
CA LYS A 78 -12.38 -10.99 -2.92
C LYS A 78 -11.86 -12.13 -3.80
N ALA A 79 -11.28 -11.79 -4.94
CA ALA A 79 -11.01 -12.75 -6.01
C ALA A 79 -9.53 -13.03 -6.26
N LYS A 80 -8.63 -12.07 -5.99
CA LYS A 80 -7.24 -12.13 -6.42
C LYS A 80 -6.32 -11.28 -5.53
N PRO A 81 -4.98 -11.51 -5.58
CA PRO A 81 -4.02 -10.70 -4.82
C PRO A 81 -4.10 -9.22 -5.14
N VAL A 82 -4.18 -8.40 -4.10
CA VAL A 82 -4.18 -6.94 -4.18
C VAL A 82 -3.04 -6.38 -3.33
N LEU A 83 -2.22 -5.49 -3.91
CA LEU A 83 -1.21 -4.71 -3.20
C LEU A 83 -1.64 -3.24 -3.17
N ALA A 84 -1.98 -2.72 -1.99
CA ALA A 84 -2.26 -1.29 -1.81
C ALA A 84 -1.01 -0.56 -1.30
N ILE A 85 -0.72 0.64 -1.87
CA ILE A 85 0.52 1.38 -1.58
C ILE A 85 0.19 2.80 -1.12
N CYS A 86 0.74 3.21 0.02
CA CYS A 86 0.69 4.54 0.61
C CYS A 86 -0.75 5.03 0.80
N VAL A 87 -1.20 6.07 0.08
CA VAL A 87 -2.59 6.55 0.15
C VAL A 87 -3.59 5.47 -0.28
N GLY A 88 -3.21 4.54 -1.16
CA GLY A 88 -4.02 3.37 -1.47
C GLY A 88 -4.34 2.51 -0.24
N MET A 89 -3.37 2.31 0.67
CA MET A 89 -3.61 1.65 1.96
C MET A 89 -4.55 2.47 2.86
N GLN A 90 -4.35 3.79 2.92
CA GLN A 90 -5.17 4.68 3.74
C GLN A 90 -6.62 4.73 3.25
N ALA A 91 -6.83 4.74 1.94
CA ALA A 91 -8.16 4.76 1.33
C ALA A 91 -9.02 3.53 1.67
N LEU A 92 -8.42 2.40 2.07
CA LEU A 92 -9.15 1.20 2.49
C LEU A 92 -9.84 1.35 3.86
N MET A 93 -9.40 2.30 4.70
CA MET A 93 -9.96 2.52 6.04
C MET A 93 -11.37 3.11 6.00
N GLN A 94 -12.01 3.28 7.15
CA GLN A 94 -13.33 3.90 7.26
C GLN A 94 -13.26 5.43 7.11
N ARG A 95 -12.26 6.05 7.73
CA ARG A 95 -12.13 7.51 7.77
C ARG A 95 -10.69 7.95 7.95
N SER A 96 -10.36 9.12 7.45
CA SER A 96 -9.09 9.83 7.71
C SER A 96 -9.34 11.12 8.46
N GLU A 97 -8.44 11.47 9.40
CA GLU A 97 -8.45 12.76 10.10
C GLU A 97 -8.00 13.93 9.21
N GLU A 98 -7.40 13.64 8.05
CA GLU A 98 -6.88 14.65 7.13
C GLU A 98 -7.99 15.62 6.69
N ASN A 99 -7.64 16.90 6.58
CA ASN A 99 -8.56 17.96 6.14
C ASN A 99 -9.86 18.09 6.97
N GLY A 100 -9.80 17.80 8.28
CA GLY A 100 -10.96 17.87 9.17
C GLY A 100 -11.89 16.65 9.08
N GLY A 101 -11.45 15.62 8.40
CA GLY A 101 -12.15 14.35 8.26
C GLY A 101 -12.60 14.07 6.84
N VAL A 102 -12.20 12.91 6.34
CA VAL A 102 -12.57 12.40 5.00
C VAL A 102 -13.05 10.96 5.16
N ASP A 103 -14.27 10.69 4.72
CA ASP A 103 -14.77 9.31 4.65
C ASP A 103 -14.03 8.57 3.52
N CYS A 104 -13.55 7.37 3.85
CA CYS A 104 -12.80 6.52 2.94
C CYS A 104 -13.66 5.33 2.49
N LEU A 105 -13.05 4.28 1.92
CA LEU A 105 -13.79 3.15 1.34
C LEU A 105 -14.47 2.24 2.38
N GLY A 106 -14.00 2.22 3.62
CA GLY A 106 -14.54 1.36 4.68
C GLY A 106 -14.40 -0.14 4.41
N LEU A 107 -13.43 -0.54 3.59
CA LEU A 107 -13.17 -1.96 3.26
C LEU A 107 -12.44 -2.68 4.39
N LEU A 108 -11.70 -1.94 5.21
CA LEU A 108 -11.11 -2.42 6.46
C LEU A 108 -11.55 -1.52 7.64
N PRO A 109 -11.87 -2.13 8.79
CA PRO A 109 -12.23 -1.36 9.98
C PRO A 109 -11.01 -0.66 10.57
N GLY A 110 -11.16 0.64 10.88
CA GLY A 110 -10.11 1.47 11.45
C GLY A 110 -10.07 2.86 10.81
N GLU A 111 -9.12 3.65 11.25
CA GLU A 111 -9.00 5.05 10.88
C GLU A 111 -7.57 5.39 10.44
N VAL A 112 -7.44 6.51 9.75
CA VAL A 112 -6.16 7.13 9.41
C VAL A 112 -5.96 8.33 10.31
N LYS A 113 -4.85 8.35 11.08
CA LYS A 113 -4.57 9.33 12.12
C LYS A 113 -3.40 10.24 11.75
N PHE A 114 -3.45 11.48 12.21
CA PHE A 114 -2.34 12.41 12.08
C PHE A 114 -1.22 12.10 13.09
N PHE A 115 0.04 12.24 12.69
CA PHE A 115 1.17 12.07 13.61
C PHE A 115 1.22 13.12 14.73
N GLY A 116 0.64 14.30 14.51
CA GLY A 116 0.69 15.43 15.42
C GLY A 116 1.80 16.43 15.12
N ASP A 117 1.72 17.62 15.73
CA ASP A 117 2.65 18.73 15.46
C ASP A 117 3.91 18.72 16.36
N ASN A 118 3.83 17.99 17.50
CA ASN A 118 4.89 17.95 18.51
C ASN A 118 5.40 16.53 18.72
N LEU A 119 5.71 15.85 17.62
CA LEU A 119 6.20 14.50 17.66
C LEU A 119 7.62 14.43 18.22
N ILE A 120 7.87 13.55 19.16
CA ILE A 120 9.18 13.32 19.79
C ILE A 120 9.55 11.84 19.68
N ASP A 121 10.85 11.56 19.56
CA ASP A 121 11.40 10.21 19.64
C ASP A 121 11.61 9.75 21.10
N ASP A 122 12.02 8.50 21.27
CA ASP A 122 12.27 7.88 22.57
C ASP A 122 13.43 8.54 23.37
N GLN A 123 14.24 9.39 22.72
CA GLN A 123 15.34 10.13 23.32
C GLN A 123 14.98 11.60 23.61
N GLY A 124 13.73 12.01 23.33
CA GLY A 124 13.26 13.38 23.50
C GLY A 124 13.61 14.30 22.31
N GLY A 125 14.14 13.77 21.23
CA GLY A 125 14.41 14.50 19.99
C GLY A 125 13.14 14.81 19.21
N ARG A 126 13.03 16.02 18.62
CA ARG A 126 11.88 16.41 17.81
C ARG A 126 11.90 15.72 16.46
N LEU A 127 10.86 14.98 16.15
CA LEU A 127 10.63 14.39 14.84
C LEU A 127 9.86 15.37 13.93
N LYS A 128 10.16 15.32 12.64
CA LYS A 128 9.48 16.15 11.63
C LYS A 128 8.25 15.44 11.08
N VAL A 129 7.20 16.18 10.78
CA VAL A 129 6.07 15.71 9.99
C VAL A 129 6.06 16.50 8.69
N PRO A 130 6.04 15.84 7.52
CA PRO A 130 5.85 14.40 7.31
C PRO A 130 7.04 13.53 7.73
N HIS A 131 6.75 12.28 8.11
CA HIS A 131 7.72 11.19 8.15
C HIS A 131 8.24 10.96 6.72
N MET A 132 9.44 11.45 6.44
CA MET A 132 10.04 11.39 5.10
C MET A 132 11.43 10.80 5.19
N GLY A 133 11.66 9.69 4.52
CA GLY A 133 12.96 9.02 4.47
C GLY A 133 12.89 7.52 4.75
N TRP A 134 14.05 6.96 5.04
CA TRP A 134 14.22 5.53 5.30
C TRP A 134 13.98 5.21 6.77
N ASN A 135 13.14 4.20 7.03
CA ASN A 135 12.92 3.70 8.39
C ASN A 135 12.72 2.18 8.38
N ASN A 136 12.96 1.56 9.54
CA ASN A 136 12.92 0.12 9.70
C ASN A 136 11.47 -0.37 9.85
N VAL A 137 11.17 -1.50 9.22
CA VAL A 137 9.91 -2.20 9.37
C VAL A 137 10.13 -3.52 10.08
N GLU A 138 9.50 -3.66 11.25
CA GLU A 138 9.41 -4.91 11.99
C GLU A 138 8.27 -5.75 11.42
N GLN A 139 8.58 -6.91 10.85
CA GLN A 139 7.60 -7.86 10.34
C GLN A 139 6.88 -8.51 11.52
N SER A 140 5.55 -8.39 11.57
CA SER A 140 4.74 -8.82 12.71
C SER A 140 4.13 -10.21 12.52
N ILE A 141 4.11 -10.72 11.29
CA ILE A 141 3.57 -12.03 10.92
C ILE A 141 4.47 -12.69 9.88
N ASP A 142 4.43 -14.02 9.81
CA ASP A 142 4.98 -14.76 8.67
C ASP A 142 4.02 -14.63 7.49
N HIS A 143 4.50 -14.03 6.39
CA HIS A 143 3.70 -13.79 5.19
C HIS A 143 4.57 -13.95 3.94
N PRO A 144 4.05 -14.53 2.84
CA PRO A 144 4.81 -14.72 1.59
C PRO A 144 5.47 -13.46 1.05
N LEU A 145 4.87 -12.29 1.23
CA LEU A 145 5.46 -11.03 0.78
C LEU A 145 6.72 -10.61 1.54
N TRP A 146 6.96 -11.16 2.72
CA TRP A 146 8.19 -10.93 3.49
C TRP A 146 9.33 -11.92 3.16
N GLN A 147 9.07 -12.94 2.35
CA GLN A 147 10.06 -13.97 2.05
C GLN A 147 11.34 -13.38 1.43
N GLY A 148 12.49 -13.72 2.02
CA GLY A 148 13.80 -13.22 1.58
C GLY A 148 14.08 -11.75 1.93
N ILE A 149 13.24 -11.13 2.76
CA ILE A 149 13.44 -9.79 3.33
C ILE A 149 13.83 -9.95 4.79
N GLU A 150 15.00 -9.44 5.16
CA GLU A 150 15.49 -9.51 6.54
C GLU A 150 14.57 -8.75 7.49
N GLN A 151 14.45 -9.25 8.75
CA GLN A 151 13.71 -8.56 9.79
C GLN A 151 14.32 -7.18 10.05
N ASN A 152 13.48 -6.16 10.25
CA ASN A 152 13.89 -4.78 10.41
C ASN A 152 14.59 -4.16 9.16
N SER A 153 14.31 -4.68 7.97
CA SER A 153 14.74 -4.03 6.73
C SER A 153 14.19 -2.62 6.61
N ARG A 154 14.95 -1.75 5.94
CA ARG A 154 14.60 -0.36 5.74
C ARG A 154 13.76 -0.17 4.48
N PHE A 155 12.71 0.63 4.62
CA PHE A 155 11.85 1.05 3.51
C PHE A 155 11.72 2.57 3.47
N TYR A 156 11.34 3.12 2.32
CA TYR A 156 11.18 4.55 2.12
C TYR A 156 9.75 5.00 2.39
N PHE A 157 9.59 5.97 3.29
CA PHE A 157 8.32 6.56 3.70
C PHE A 157 8.22 8.03 3.27
N VAL A 158 7.01 8.49 3.00
CA VAL A 158 6.68 9.91 2.85
C VAL A 158 5.19 10.10 3.17
N HIS A 159 4.87 10.38 4.44
CA HIS A 159 3.48 10.51 4.90
C HIS A 159 3.37 11.32 6.20
N SER A 160 2.26 12.03 6.36
CA SER A 160 1.91 12.77 7.59
C SER A 160 0.85 12.06 8.42
N TYR A 161 0.20 11.04 7.85
CA TYR A 161 -0.88 10.27 8.45
C TYR A 161 -0.55 8.79 8.37
N TYR A 162 -1.03 8.00 9.34
CA TYR A 162 -0.80 6.56 9.43
C TYR A 162 -2.08 5.81 9.73
N VAL A 163 -2.15 4.55 9.32
CA VAL A 163 -3.31 3.68 9.54
C VAL A 163 -3.31 3.14 10.96
N ALA A 164 -4.47 3.22 11.61
CA ALA A 164 -4.78 2.62 12.91
C ALA A 164 -5.93 1.61 12.72
N PRO A 165 -5.66 0.35 12.35
CA PRO A 165 -6.69 -0.66 12.18
C PRO A 165 -7.38 -0.97 13.51
N ALA A 166 -8.72 -1.17 13.48
CA ALA A 166 -9.49 -1.52 14.68
C ALA A 166 -9.16 -2.95 15.16
N ASP A 167 -8.78 -3.84 14.23
CA ASP A 167 -8.32 -5.20 14.56
C ASP A 167 -6.80 -5.28 14.38
N PRO A 168 -6.04 -5.42 15.49
CA PRO A 168 -4.59 -5.57 15.44
C PRO A 168 -4.09 -6.80 14.67
N SER A 169 -4.92 -7.82 14.46
CA SER A 169 -4.56 -9.03 13.71
C SER A 169 -4.27 -8.75 12.23
N TYR A 170 -4.72 -7.62 11.71
CA TYR A 170 -4.39 -7.20 10.33
C TYR A 170 -2.98 -6.67 10.18
N ILE A 171 -2.28 -6.35 11.27
CA ILE A 171 -0.95 -5.72 11.19
C ILE A 171 0.09 -6.76 10.77
N ALA A 172 0.61 -6.59 9.57
CA ALA A 172 1.67 -7.42 9.00
C ALA A 172 3.08 -6.87 9.23
N GLY A 173 3.21 -5.57 9.51
CA GLY A 173 4.47 -4.93 9.83
C GLY A 173 4.27 -3.63 10.58
N ARG A 174 5.23 -3.29 11.45
CA ARG A 174 5.23 -2.09 12.28
C ARG A 174 6.44 -1.23 12.01
N CYS A 175 6.29 0.06 12.26
CA CYS A 175 7.38 1.02 12.20
C CYS A 175 7.25 1.99 13.37
N ASN A 176 8.38 2.37 13.97
CA ASN A 176 8.42 3.38 15.03
C ASN A 176 8.79 4.74 14.44
N TYR A 177 7.91 5.73 14.64
CA TYR A 177 8.18 7.13 14.36
C TYR A 177 7.38 8.02 15.34
N GLY A 178 7.83 8.08 16.58
CA GLY A 178 7.04 8.54 17.72
C GLY A 178 6.03 7.47 18.12
N PRO A 179 4.83 7.39 17.54
CA PRO A 179 3.99 6.22 17.72
C PRO A 179 4.55 5.00 16.97
N ASN A 180 4.31 3.81 17.53
CA ASN A 180 4.50 2.55 16.81
C ASN A 180 3.27 2.29 15.95
N PHE A 181 3.36 2.55 14.64
CA PHE A 181 2.24 2.49 13.71
C PHE A 181 2.29 1.26 12.79
N ALA A 182 1.14 0.93 12.19
CA ALA A 182 1.04 -0.13 11.19
C ALA A 182 1.68 0.32 9.86
N ALA A 183 2.86 -0.22 9.55
CA ALA A 183 3.57 0.02 8.29
C ALA A 183 3.08 -0.90 7.16
N ALA A 184 2.52 -2.06 7.52
CA ALA A 184 1.89 -2.99 6.59
C ALA A 184 0.68 -3.67 7.22
N LEU A 185 -0.34 -3.95 6.40
CA LEU A 185 -1.52 -4.74 6.74
C LEU A 185 -1.62 -5.96 5.82
N SER A 186 -2.20 -7.04 6.34
CA SER A 186 -2.59 -8.22 5.58
C SER A 186 -3.99 -8.67 5.98
N HIS A 187 -4.84 -8.95 5.00
CA HIS A 187 -6.16 -9.53 5.22
C HIS A 187 -6.60 -10.29 3.96
N LYS A 188 -6.70 -11.63 4.04
CA LYS A 188 -7.04 -12.48 2.89
C LYS A 188 -6.11 -12.16 1.69
N ASN A 189 -6.70 -11.85 0.55
CA ASN A 189 -5.97 -11.52 -0.69
C ASN A 189 -5.34 -10.11 -0.70
N LEU A 190 -5.46 -9.34 0.38
CA LEU A 190 -4.91 -8.00 0.48
C LEU A 190 -3.59 -8.00 1.24
N PHE A 191 -2.58 -7.36 0.66
CA PHE A 191 -1.42 -6.83 1.38
C PHE A 191 -1.32 -5.32 1.12
N ALA A 192 -1.18 -4.52 2.17
CA ALA A 192 -1.14 -3.08 2.05
C ALA A 192 0.07 -2.51 2.79
N VAL A 193 0.75 -1.53 2.21
CA VAL A 193 1.97 -0.94 2.77
C VAL A 193 1.90 0.58 2.79
N GLN A 194 2.37 1.20 3.87
CA GLN A 194 2.46 2.65 3.99
C GLN A 194 3.69 3.21 3.25
N PHE A 195 4.76 2.45 3.17
CA PHE A 195 5.98 2.80 2.45
C PHE A 195 5.82 2.60 0.94
N HIS A 196 6.80 3.08 0.19
CA HIS A 196 6.88 2.97 -1.26
C HIS A 196 7.86 1.84 -1.64
N PRO A 197 7.41 0.62 -1.96
CA PRO A 197 8.31 -0.47 -2.33
C PRO A 197 9.11 -0.14 -3.61
N GLU A 198 8.53 0.59 -4.57
CA GLU A 198 9.20 1.04 -5.78
C GLU A 198 10.35 2.05 -5.54
N LYS A 199 10.46 2.57 -4.30
CA LYS A 199 11.53 3.48 -3.86
C LYS A 199 12.39 2.89 -2.74
N SER A 200 12.20 1.60 -2.42
CA SER A 200 12.80 0.97 -1.25
C SER A 200 13.94 0.00 -1.58
N ALA A 201 14.68 0.27 -2.66
CA ALA A 201 15.84 -0.50 -3.12
C ALA A 201 15.56 -2.01 -3.11
N ASP A 202 16.53 -2.84 -2.68
CA ASP A 202 16.45 -4.30 -2.78
C ASP A 202 15.30 -4.89 -1.96
N ALA A 203 15.04 -4.39 -0.75
CA ALA A 203 13.94 -4.86 0.09
C ALA A 203 12.57 -4.59 -0.57
N GLY A 204 12.39 -3.41 -1.15
CA GLY A 204 11.18 -3.06 -1.89
C GLY A 204 11.02 -3.87 -3.18
N LEU A 205 12.08 -4.06 -3.94
CA LEU A 205 12.07 -4.90 -5.15
C LEU A 205 11.79 -6.36 -4.81
N GLN A 206 12.32 -6.87 -3.69
CA GLN A 206 12.04 -8.23 -3.23
C GLN A 206 10.55 -8.38 -2.85
N LEU A 207 9.96 -7.40 -2.16
CA LEU A 207 8.53 -7.41 -1.82
C LEU A 207 7.67 -7.43 -3.10
N LEU A 208 8.00 -6.60 -4.10
CA LEU A 208 7.29 -6.60 -5.38
C LEU A 208 7.46 -7.93 -6.14
N ARG A 209 8.65 -8.54 -6.11
CA ARG A 209 8.88 -9.88 -6.67
C ARG A 209 8.03 -10.95 -5.99
N ASN A 210 7.94 -10.88 -4.66
CA ASN A 210 7.10 -11.79 -3.87
C ASN A 210 5.62 -11.60 -4.22
N PHE A 211 5.17 -10.35 -4.38
CA PHE A 211 3.81 -10.06 -4.82
C PHE A 211 3.49 -10.65 -6.21
N CYS A 212 4.42 -10.59 -7.14
CA CYS A 212 4.25 -11.21 -8.47
C CYS A 212 4.03 -12.73 -8.41
N ASN A 213 4.53 -13.40 -7.36
CA ASN A 213 4.42 -14.85 -7.17
C ASN A 213 3.33 -15.26 -6.15
N TRP A 214 2.79 -14.32 -5.41
CA TRP A 214 1.78 -14.60 -4.40
C TRP A 214 0.43 -14.92 -5.04
N MET A 215 -0.27 -15.92 -4.50
CA MET A 215 -1.54 -16.41 -5.04
C MET A 215 -2.76 -15.99 -4.22
N GLY A 216 -2.55 -15.25 -3.11
CA GLY A 216 -3.61 -14.80 -2.21
C GLY A 216 -3.82 -15.69 -1.01
#